data_a370ae31047d088acfa742b08c507cc8
#
_entry.id   a370ae31047d088acfa742b08c507cc8
#
_cell.length_a   1.000
_cell.length_b   1.000
_cell.length_c   1.000
_cell.angle_alpha   90.00
_cell.angle_beta   90.00
_cell.angle_gamma   90.00
#
_symmetry.space_group_name_H-M   'P 1'
#
loop_
_entity.id
_entity.type
_entity.pdbx_description
1 polymer ?
#
loop_
_entity_poly.entity_id
_entity_poly.type
_entity_poly.pdbx_seq_one_letter_code
_entity_poly.pdbx_strand_id
1 'polypeptide(L)'
;MKRSLPKLLHAVFVAALCCASAAHADDAKKLRIITWSDYVPAEVIAQFKQETGIQVEVSLSNNEEIISKLRATGGAGFDLAQPSQDRIVSAQQEFRIYRPFDLSKVKVDQFMPDLLATVKKNASLDGKLYALPYVWGAEGLVANTKKAKITDYRDLCKPEYRGKTTLRLRRPTLMAFAFALGQNPFSLYGDPKAYTALMEKVGATLTACKPNLRFFFDNKDQLLNGMRTGELVAAMSWDSIGWKLNRENPDIKFVNPKSGAIFWLDTYALPARGRNDAGVYAWINFTMRPDVAAKIAKSIGNFTASQGAAQLVDPRVKAQFQESFPDGLKNAIWYPAIPPGLEEIEGRILDRVKAAN
;
A
#
# COMPACT_ATOMS: atom_id res chain seq x y z
N MET A 1 12.91 -10.41 -72.04
CA MET A 1 13.20 -10.74 -70.62
C MET A 1 12.27 -9.92 -69.74
N LYS A 2 11.16 -10.51 -69.28
CA LYS A 2 10.23 -9.85 -68.34
C LYS A 2 10.52 -10.38 -66.94
N ARG A 3 10.97 -9.46 -66.03
CA ARG A 3 11.27 -9.77 -64.65
C ARG A 3 9.97 -9.85 -63.84
N SER A 4 9.70 -11.02 -63.26
CA SER A 4 8.61 -11.28 -62.34
C SER A 4 9.09 -11.00 -60.90
N LEU A 5 8.71 -9.82 -60.34
CA LEU A 5 8.80 -9.55 -58.91
C LEU A 5 7.54 -8.80 -58.47
N PRO A 6 6.56 -9.52 -57.95
CA PRO A 6 5.86 -8.98 -56.77
C PRO A 6 5.25 -10.03 -55.80
N LYS A 7 5.55 -11.32 -55.89
CA LYS A 7 4.89 -12.29 -54.99
C LYS A 7 5.55 -12.43 -53.59
N LEU A 8 6.83 -12.02 -53.44
CA LEU A 8 7.53 -12.13 -52.13
C LEU A 8 7.14 -11.04 -51.13
N LEU A 9 6.79 -9.81 -51.59
CA LEU A 9 6.42 -8.72 -50.68
C LEU A 9 5.07 -8.95 -49.99
N HIS A 10 4.13 -9.61 -50.66
CA HIS A 10 2.78 -9.89 -50.07
C HIS A 10 2.85 -10.96 -48.97
N ALA A 11 3.71 -11.95 -49.08
CA ALA A 11 3.86 -13.02 -48.10
C ALA A 11 4.48 -12.51 -46.77
N VAL A 12 5.44 -11.57 -46.87
CA VAL A 12 6.07 -10.97 -45.68
C VAL A 12 5.12 -10.04 -44.92
N PHE A 13 4.24 -9.32 -45.64
CA PHE A 13 3.25 -8.41 -45.03
C PHE A 13 2.13 -9.16 -44.31
N VAL A 14 1.66 -10.28 -44.88
CA VAL A 14 0.63 -11.12 -44.24
C VAL A 14 1.17 -11.87 -43.03
N ALA A 15 2.44 -12.35 -43.08
CA ALA A 15 3.07 -12.98 -41.92
C ALA A 15 3.28 -12.01 -40.76
N ALA A 16 3.65 -10.76 -41.04
CA ALA A 16 3.81 -9.72 -40.02
C ALA A 16 2.46 -9.33 -39.38
N LEU A 17 1.38 -9.28 -40.14
CA LEU A 17 0.03 -9.03 -39.60
C LEU A 17 -0.47 -10.18 -38.72
N CYS A 18 -0.21 -11.44 -39.09
CA CYS A 18 -0.58 -12.60 -38.27
C CYS A 18 0.20 -12.69 -36.97
N CYS A 19 1.50 -12.35 -36.97
CA CYS A 19 2.31 -12.30 -35.74
C CYS A 19 1.87 -11.17 -34.79
N ALA A 20 1.48 -10.01 -35.32
CA ALA A 20 0.97 -8.91 -34.51
C ALA A 20 -0.38 -9.24 -33.86
N SER A 21 -1.26 -9.94 -34.60
CA SER A 21 -2.58 -10.37 -34.08
C SER A 21 -2.44 -11.46 -33.00
N ALA A 22 -1.48 -12.36 -33.11
CA ALA A 22 -1.22 -13.42 -32.13
C ALA A 22 -0.65 -12.84 -30.82
N ALA A 23 0.25 -11.86 -30.91
CA ALA A 23 0.81 -11.19 -29.72
C ALA A 23 -0.27 -10.40 -28.96
N HIS A 24 -1.19 -9.74 -29.64
CA HIS A 24 -2.31 -9.03 -29.02
C HIS A 24 -3.33 -9.99 -28.38
N ALA A 25 -3.57 -11.15 -28.96
CA ALA A 25 -4.47 -12.16 -28.41
C ALA A 25 -3.90 -12.81 -27.13
N ASP A 26 -2.60 -12.97 -27.03
CA ASP A 26 -1.94 -13.51 -25.81
C ASP A 26 -1.92 -12.46 -24.68
N ASP A 27 -1.66 -11.19 -24.98
CA ASP A 27 -1.73 -10.10 -24.00
C ASP A 27 -3.15 -9.89 -23.44
N ALA A 28 -4.19 -10.07 -24.27
CA ALA A 28 -5.59 -9.96 -23.82
C ALA A 28 -6.01 -11.07 -22.83
N LYS A 29 -5.31 -12.22 -22.85
CA LYS A 29 -5.56 -13.33 -21.93
C LYS A 29 -4.74 -13.30 -20.65
N LYS A 30 -3.86 -12.34 -20.49
CA LYS A 30 -2.98 -12.19 -19.32
C LYS A 30 -3.13 -10.82 -18.67
N LEU A 31 -3.24 -10.80 -17.36
CA LEU A 31 -3.27 -9.58 -16.54
C LEU A 31 -2.06 -9.60 -15.59
N ARG A 32 -1.12 -8.70 -15.78
CA ARG A 32 0.11 -8.60 -15.00
C ARG A 32 -0.05 -7.55 -13.92
N ILE A 33 -0.05 -7.99 -12.66
CA ILE A 33 -0.26 -7.13 -11.48
C ILE A 33 1.02 -7.05 -10.67
N ILE A 34 1.48 -5.82 -10.34
CA ILE A 34 2.50 -5.59 -9.33
C ILE A 34 1.88 -5.07 -8.05
N THR A 35 2.09 -5.79 -6.93
CA THR A 35 1.29 -5.61 -5.71
C THR A 35 2.03 -6.07 -4.44
N TRP A 36 1.40 -5.85 -3.30
CA TRP A 36 1.83 -6.32 -1.99
C TRP A 36 1.48 -7.79 -1.76
N SER A 37 2.14 -8.42 -0.79
CA SER A 37 1.77 -9.77 -0.36
C SER A 37 0.34 -9.80 0.17
N ASP A 38 -0.34 -10.92 -0.06
CA ASP A 38 -1.70 -11.20 0.42
C ASP A 38 -2.84 -10.37 -0.24
N TYR A 39 -2.53 -9.39 -1.13
CA TYR A 39 -3.53 -8.53 -1.78
C TYR A 39 -4.30 -9.22 -2.90
N VAL A 40 -3.74 -10.27 -3.48
CA VAL A 40 -4.34 -11.03 -4.59
C VAL A 40 -4.35 -12.51 -4.20
N PRO A 41 -5.33 -12.98 -3.42
CA PRO A 41 -5.41 -14.37 -2.97
C PRO A 41 -5.60 -15.35 -4.13
N ALA A 42 -5.02 -16.55 -4.03
CA ALA A 42 -5.11 -17.57 -5.06
C ALA A 42 -6.55 -17.97 -5.42
N GLU A 43 -7.46 -18.00 -4.43
CA GLU A 43 -8.88 -18.28 -4.66
C GLU A 43 -9.57 -17.19 -5.51
N VAL A 44 -9.18 -15.93 -5.34
CA VAL A 44 -9.69 -14.79 -6.13
C VAL A 44 -9.16 -14.85 -7.56
N ILE A 45 -7.88 -15.19 -7.75
CA ILE A 45 -7.29 -15.43 -9.08
C ILE A 45 -8.04 -16.56 -9.82
N ALA A 46 -8.26 -17.68 -9.13
CA ALA A 46 -8.93 -18.84 -9.71
C ALA A 46 -10.37 -18.50 -10.14
N GLN A 47 -11.12 -17.80 -9.28
CA GLN A 47 -12.48 -17.36 -9.57
C GLN A 47 -12.50 -16.38 -10.76
N PHE A 48 -11.61 -15.40 -10.80
CA PHE A 48 -11.52 -14.45 -11.92
C PHE A 48 -11.22 -15.16 -13.24
N LYS A 49 -10.26 -16.10 -13.24
CA LYS A 49 -9.94 -16.92 -14.42
C LYS A 49 -11.13 -17.73 -14.88
N GLN A 50 -11.88 -18.33 -13.96
CA GLN A 50 -13.08 -19.09 -14.27
C GLN A 50 -14.16 -18.23 -14.92
N GLU A 51 -14.38 -17.00 -14.42
CA GLU A 51 -15.43 -16.11 -14.91
C GLU A 51 -15.05 -15.39 -16.22
N THR A 52 -13.75 -15.12 -16.46
CA THR A 52 -13.30 -14.25 -17.56
C THR A 52 -12.39 -14.93 -18.59
N GLY A 53 -11.80 -16.08 -18.24
CA GLY A 53 -10.75 -16.72 -19.04
C GLY A 53 -9.38 -16.03 -18.95
N ILE A 54 -9.24 -14.91 -18.20
CA ILE A 54 -8.00 -14.14 -18.08
C ILE A 54 -7.13 -14.74 -16.99
N GLN A 55 -5.87 -15.01 -17.30
CA GLN A 55 -4.87 -15.45 -16.33
C GLN A 55 -4.24 -14.26 -15.65
N VAL A 56 -4.19 -14.26 -14.31
CA VAL A 56 -3.54 -13.23 -13.51
C VAL A 56 -2.11 -13.67 -13.14
N GLU A 57 -1.14 -12.83 -13.47
CA GLU A 57 0.26 -12.98 -13.10
C GLU A 57 0.61 -11.93 -12.05
N VAL A 58 1.11 -12.36 -10.88
CA VAL A 58 1.36 -11.49 -9.73
C VAL A 58 2.86 -11.35 -9.50
N SER A 59 3.32 -10.10 -9.38
CA SER A 59 4.67 -9.76 -8.92
C SER A 59 4.58 -9.06 -7.58
N LEU A 60 5.17 -9.66 -6.54
CA LEU A 60 5.18 -9.06 -5.20
C LEU A 60 6.20 -7.93 -5.12
N SER A 61 5.84 -6.85 -4.41
CA SER A 61 6.64 -5.63 -4.33
C SER A 61 6.21 -4.74 -3.15
N ASN A 62 6.82 -3.56 -3.05
CA ASN A 62 6.49 -2.46 -2.14
C ASN A 62 6.45 -1.14 -2.92
N ASN A 63 6.09 -0.01 -2.28
CA ASN A 63 5.96 1.28 -2.96
C ASN A 63 7.23 1.70 -3.71
N GLU A 64 8.37 1.64 -3.06
CA GLU A 64 9.65 2.07 -3.60
C GLU A 64 10.04 1.22 -4.83
N GLU A 65 9.85 -0.09 -4.73
CA GLU A 65 10.13 -1.01 -5.83
C GLU A 65 9.12 -0.90 -6.98
N ILE A 66 7.82 -0.70 -6.70
CA ILE A 66 6.80 -0.45 -7.74
C ILE A 66 7.21 0.76 -8.58
N ILE A 67 7.49 1.89 -7.92
CA ILE A 67 7.90 3.12 -8.60
C ILE A 67 9.21 2.92 -9.37
N SER A 68 10.21 2.29 -8.75
CA SER A 68 11.51 2.02 -9.38
C SER A 68 11.38 1.15 -10.64
N LYS A 69 10.62 0.05 -10.57
CA LYS A 69 10.40 -0.85 -11.72
C LYS A 69 9.63 -0.16 -12.85
N LEU A 70 8.57 0.59 -12.52
CA LEU A 70 7.81 1.34 -13.52
C LEU A 70 8.62 2.47 -14.13
N ARG A 71 9.45 3.19 -13.34
CA ARG A 71 10.38 4.21 -13.85
C ARG A 71 11.39 3.60 -14.82
N ALA A 72 12.03 2.50 -14.47
CA ALA A 72 13.03 1.83 -15.30
C ALA A 72 12.48 1.39 -16.67
N THR A 73 11.19 1.09 -16.77
CA THR A 73 10.53 0.60 -18.00
C THR A 73 9.65 1.66 -18.67
N GLY A 74 9.56 2.88 -18.12
CA GLY A 74 8.63 3.91 -18.59
C GLY A 74 7.17 3.47 -18.45
N GLY A 75 6.84 2.68 -17.41
CA GLY A 75 5.50 2.17 -17.14
C GLY A 75 5.13 0.92 -17.95
N ALA A 76 6.09 0.18 -18.52
CA ALA A 76 5.85 -1.08 -19.19
C ALA A 76 6.04 -2.29 -18.23
N GLY A 77 5.60 -3.47 -18.71
CA GLY A 77 5.79 -4.76 -18.01
C GLY A 77 4.64 -5.16 -17.09
N PHE A 78 3.80 -4.22 -16.67
CA PHE A 78 2.62 -4.46 -15.84
C PHE A 78 1.39 -3.78 -16.43
N ASP A 79 0.21 -4.37 -16.18
CA ASP A 79 -1.08 -3.82 -16.61
C ASP A 79 -1.76 -3.06 -15.46
N LEU A 80 -1.51 -3.49 -14.22
CA LEU A 80 -2.04 -2.90 -13.00
C LEU A 80 -0.95 -2.82 -11.93
N ALA A 81 -0.87 -1.70 -11.22
CA ALA A 81 -0.03 -1.51 -10.05
C ALA A 81 -0.88 -1.14 -8.83
N GLN A 82 -0.41 -1.49 -7.63
CA GLN A 82 -1.13 -1.25 -6.39
C GLN A 82 -0.28 -0.50 -5.35
N PRO A 83 0.14 0.75 -5.65
CA PRO A 83 0.86 1.61 -4.71
C PRO A 83 -0.10 2.30 -3.75
N SER A 84 0.44 2.88 -2.68
CA SER A 84 -0.31 3.74 -1.77
C SER A 84 -0.67 5.08 -2.43
N GLN A 85 -1.84 5.64 -2.07
CA GLN A 85 -2.39 6.85 -2.70
C GLN A 85 -1.45 8.06 -2.66
N ASP A 86 -0.70 8.20 -1.57
CA ASP A 86 0.22 9.31 -1.33
C ASP A 86 1.43 9.33 -2.26
N ARG A 87 1.69 8.21 -2.97
CA ARG A 87 2.81 8.04 -3.91
C ARG A 87 2.45 8.33 -5.37
N ILE A 88 1.17 8.52 -5.68
CA ILE A 88 0.69 8.60 -7.08
C ILE A 88 1.12 9.89 -7.74
N VAL A 89 0.83 11.04 -7.12
CA VAL A 89 1.00 12.35 -7.77
C VAL A 89 2.48 12.68 -7.98
N SER A 90 3.32 12.49 -6.96
CA SER A 90 4.78 12.74 -7.08
C SER A 90 5.40 11.88 -8.17
N ALA A 91 5.13 10.57 -8.15
CA ALA A 91 5.67 9.66 -9.16
C ALA A 91 5.16 9.98 -10.58
N GLN A 92 3.91 10.44 -10.72
CA GLN A 92 3.37 10.84 -12.03
C GLN A 92 3.97 12.15 -12.52
N GLN A 93 4.14 13.15 -11.66
CA GLN A 93 4.74 14.43 -12.02
C GLN A 93 6.21 14.26 -12.44
N GLU A 94 6.95 13.44 -11.72
CA GLU A 94 8.38 13.27 -11.90
C GLU A 94 8.72 12.29 -13.05
N PHE A 95 8.01 11.14 -13.11
CA PHE A 95 8.40 10.04 -13.99
C PHE A 95 7.38 9.71 -15.09
N ARG A 96 6.15 10.23 -15.03
CA ARG A 96 5.06 9.97 -15.99
C ARG A 96 4.78 8.48 -16.19
N ILE A 97 4.83 7.71 -15.12
CA ILE A 97 4.74 6.24 -15.13
C ILE A 97 3.31 5.70 -15.04
N TYR A 98 2.32 6.57 -14.86
CA TYR A 98 0.90 6.22 -14.79
C TYR A 98 0.10 6.90 -15.90
N ARG A 99 -1.08 6.39 -16.17
CA ARG A 99 -2.11 6.98 -17.02
C ARG A 99 -3.43 7.11 -16.27
N PRO A 100 -4.29 8.07 -16.64
CA PRO A 100 -5.54 8.30 -15.92
C PRO A 100 -6.55 7.20 -16.16
N PHE A 101 -7.47 7.02 -15.21
CA PHE A 101 -8.62 6.15 -15.32
C PHE A 101 -9.71 6.72 -16.23
N ASP A 102 -10.33 5.83 -17.02
CA ASP A 102 -11.61 6.07 -17.68
C ASP A 102 -12.74 5.58 -16.76
N LEU A 103 -13.37 6.52 -16.04
CA LEU A 103 -14.39 6.18 -15.05
C LEU A 103 -15.67 5.60 -15.69
N SER A 104 -15.88 5.74 -17.00
CA SER A 104 -17.03 5.12 -17.68
C SER A 104 -16.94 3.58 -17.71
N LYS A 105 -15.74 3.02 -17.52
CA LYS A 105 -15.47 1.58 -17.46
C LYS A 105 -15.46 1.01 -16.04
N VAL A 106 -15.64 1.86 -15.04
CA VAL A 106 -15.57 1.51 -13.61
C VAL A 106 -16.97 1.55 -13.01
N LYS A 107 -17.34 0.50 -12.29
CA LYS A 107 -18.56 0.49 -11.46
C LYS A 107 -18.31 1.31 -10.19
N VAL A 108 -18.40 2.63 -10.33
CA VAL A 108 -18.03 3.60 -9.29
C VAL A 108 -18.87 3.44 -8.01
N ASP A 109 -20.11 2.99 -8.13
CA ASP A 109 -21.04 2.66 -7.06
C ASP A 109 -20.60 1.50 -6.17
N GLN A 110 -19.65 0.68 -6.63
CA GLN A 110 -19.05 -0.38 -5.82
C GLN A 110 -18.03 0.14 -4.80
N PHE A 111 -17.60 1.39 -4.88
CA PHE A 111 -16.60 1.95 -3.98
C PHE A 111 -17.25 2.72 -2.82
N MET A 112 -16.66 2.64 -1.64
CA MET A 112 -17.02 3.47 -0.50
C MET A 112 -16.81 4.96 -0.87
N PRO A 113 -17.86 5.81 -0.77
CA PRO A 113 -17.79 7.20 -1.25
C PRO A 113 -16.68 8.03 -0.61
N ASP A 114 -16.47 7.88 0.71
CA ASP A 114 -15.46 8.63 1.46
C ASP A 114 -14.03 8.27 1.03
N LEU A 115 -13.76 6.98 0.78
CA LEU A 115 -12.45 6.55 0.31
C LEU A 115 -12.20 6.96 -1.13
N LEU A 116 -13.23 6.91 -1.97
CA LEU A 116 -13.14 7.41 -3.34
C LEU A 116 -12.89 8.94 -3.36
N ALA A 117 -13.55 9.70 -2.48
CA ALA A 117 -13.31 11.14 -2.33
C ALA A 117 -11.88 11.42 -1.84
N THR A 118 -11.39 10.62 -0.89
CA THR A 118 -10.01 10.71 -0.38
C THR A 118 -8.99 10.48 -1.49
N VAL A 119 -9.17 9.44 -2.32
CA VAL A 119 -8.28 9.16 -3.46
C VAL A 119 -8.40 10.23 -4.54
N LYS A 120 -9.62 10.73 -4.84
CA LYS A 120 -9.79 11.85 -5.76
C LYS A 120 -9.00 13.08 -5.32
N LYS A 121 -8.97 13.39 -4.02
CA LYS A 121 -8.20 14.51 -3.48
C LYS A 121 -6.68 14.29 -3.61
N ASN A 122 -6.19 13.07 -3.35
CA ASN A 122 -4.76 12.79 -3.21
C ASN A 122 -4.09 12.22 -4.46
N ALA A 123 -4.87 11.75 -5.44
CA ALA A 123 -4.34 11.07 -6.63
C ALA A 123 -4.89 11.66 -7.95
N SER A 124 -5.37 12.91 -7.94
CA SER A 124 -5.70 13.66 -9.15
C SER A 124 -4.60 14.63 -9.51
N LEU A 125 -4.33 14.75 -10.80
CA LEU A 125 -3.38 15.68 -11.38
C LEU A 125 -3.98 16.25 -12.68
N ASP A 126 -3.98 17.57 -12.84
CA ASP A 126 -4.54 18.29 -14.02
C ASP A 126 -5.97 17.82 -14.37
N GLY A 127 -6.83 17.67 -13.35
CA GLY A 127 -8.22 17.25 -13.50
C GLY A 127 -8.42 15.77 -13.84
N LYS A 128 -7.35 14.98 -13.92
CA LYS A 128 -7.39 13.55 -14.24
C LYS A 128 -7.12 12.71 -13.01
N LEU A 129 -7.87 11.61 -12.83
CA LEU A 129 -7.71 10.69 -11.71
C LEU A 129 -6.76 9.54 -12.08
N TYR A 130 -5.70 9.35 -11.30
CA TYR A 130 -4.65 8.36 -11.55
C TYR A 130 -4.71 7.14 -10.65
N ALA A 131 -5.62 7.11 -9.66
CA ALA A 131 -5.81 5.96 -8.80
C ALA A 131 -7.28 5.74 -8.42
N LEU A 132 -7.61 4.50 -8.04
CA LEU A 132 -8.89 4.12 -7.41
C LEU A 132 -8.58 3.42 -6.08
N PRO A 133 -9.42 3.59 -5.03
CA PRO A 133 -9.15 2.98 -3.74
C PRO A 133 -9.29 1.45 -3.81
N TYR A 134 -8.44 0.74 -3.05
CA TYR A 134 -8.46 -0.73 -3.03
C TYR A 134 -8.59 -1.30 -1.61
N VAL A 135 -7.53 -1.21 -0.83
CA VAL A 135 -7.47 -1.72 0.55
C VAL A 135 -6.93 -0.66 1.48
N TRP A 136 -7.34 -0.70 2.74
CA TRP A 136 -6.93 0.30 3.73
C TRP A 136 -6.79 -0.29 5.12
N GLY A 137 -6.07 0.39 5.97
CA GLY A 137 -5.85 0.05 7.36
C GLY A 137 -5.11 1.15 8.09
N ALA A 138 -4.63 0.85 9.29
CA ALA A 138 -3.94 1.80 10.13
C ALA A 138 -2.59 1.28 10.61
N GLU A 139 -1.64 2.19 10.80
CA GLU A 139 -0.42 1.99 11.55
C GLU A 139 -0.54 2.62 12.93
N GLY A 140 -0.20 1.84 13.95
CA GLY A 140 -0.26 2.25 15.33
C GLY A 140 0.66 1.39 16.18
N LEU A 141 0.19 1.00 17.35
CA LEU A 141 0.97 0.22 18.29
C LEU A 141 0.36 -1.17 18.47
N VAL A 142 1.21 -2.17 18.61
CA VAL A 142 0.83 -3.53 19.03
C VAL A 142 1.56 -3.80 20.34
N ALA A 143 0.83 -4.12 21.41
CA ALA A 143 1.43 -4.31 22.72
C ALA A 143 0.79 -5.45 23.50
N ASN A 144 1.59 -6.21 24.24
CA ASN A 144 1.12 -7.05 25.31
C ASN A 144 0.81 -6.15 26.53
N THR A 145 -0.46 -5.89 26.76
CA THR A 145 -0.95 -4.90 27.74
C THR A 145 -0.75 -5.34 29.20
N LYS A 146 -0.44 -6.60 29.45
CA LYS A 146 -0.02 -7.12 30.76
C LYS A 146 1.47 -6.86 31.03
N LYS A 147 2.29 -6.80 29.98
CA LYS A 147 3.75 -6.69 30.09
C LYS A 147 4.28 -5.28 29.85
N ALA A 148 3.51 -4.43 29.13
CA ALA A 148 3.96 -3.11 28.75
C ALA A 148 2.80 -2.10 28.75
N LYS A 149 3.00 -0.94 29.35
CA LYS A 149 2.08 0.21 29.31
C LYS A 149 2.51 1.16 28.19
N ILE A 150 2.17 0.79 26.96
CA ILE A 150 2.45 1.55 25.76
C ILE A 150 1.20 2.32 25.37
N THR A 151 1.29 3.64 25.27
CA THR A 151 0.17 4.52 24.92
C THR A 151 0.49 5.46 23.76
N ASP A 152 1.77 5.62 23.44
CA ASP A 152 2.21 6.42 22.30
C ASP A 152 3.52 5.87 21.70
N TYR A 153 3.86 6.29 20.49
CA TYR A 153 5.02 5.78 19.73
C TYR A 153 6.34 5.93 20.48
N ARG A 154 6.55 7.04 21.20
CA ARG A 154 7.76 7.27 22.00
C ARG A 154 7.91 6.34 23.20
N ASP A 155 6.83 5.71 23.63
CA ASP A 155 6.89 4.73 24.72
C ASP A 155 7.72 3.48 24.33
N LEU A 156 7.83 3.18 23.03
CA LEU A 156 8.69 2.11 22.53
C LEU A 156 10.17 2.32 22.84
N CYS A 157 10.56 3.59 23.07
CA CYS A 157 11.94 4.01 23.33
C CYS A 157 12.30 4.06 24.82
N LYS A 158 11.37 3.74 25.73
CA LYS A 158 11.61 3.82 27.17
C LYS A 158 12.65 2.79 27.64
N PRO A 159 13.59 3.16 28.51
CA PRO A 159 14.62 2.24 29.01
C PRO A 159 14.06 0.97 29.69
N GLU A 160 12.88 1.06 30.32
CA GLU A 160 12.20 -0.06 30.96
C GLU A 160 11.83 -1.21 29.98
N TYR A 161 11.72 -0.89 28.68
CA TYR A 161 11.44 -1.85 27.62
C TYR A 161 12.67 -2.19 26.76
N ARG A 162 13.86 -1.86 27.24
CA ARG A 162 15.11 -2.07 26.50
C ARG A 162 15.24 -3.50 25.99
N GLY A 163 15.48 -3.66 24.70
CA GLY A 163 15.63 -4.95 24.02
C GLY A 163 14.34 -5.74 23.87
N LYS A 164 13.15 -5.15 24.14
CA LYS A 164 11.85 -5.82 24.08
C LYS A 164 10.83 -5.12 23.16
N THR A 165 11.24 -4.08 22.46
CA THR A 165 10.41 -3.32 21.52
C THR A 165 11.04 -3.27 20.14
N THR A 166 10.24 -3.03 19.12
CA THR A 166 10.69 -2.91 17.75
C THR A 166 9.81 -1.94 16.95
N LEU A 167 10.32 -1.48 15.83
CA LEU A 167 9.60 -0.72 14.82
C LEU A 167 10.20 -0.98 13.44
N ARG A 168 9.47 -0.64 12.38
CA ARG A 168 9.98 -0.72 11.01
C ARG A 168 10.59 0.63 10.62
N LEU A 169 11.88 0.68 10.34
CA LEU A 169 12.56 1.93 9.99
C LEU A 169 12.20 2.32 8.53
N ARG A 170 11.05 2.95 8.37
CA ARG A 170 10.46 3.41 7.10
C ARG A 170 9.73 4.74 7.33
N ARG A 171 9.28 5.36 6.23
CA ARG A 171 8.51 6.60 6.24
C ARG A 171 7.40 6.66 7.30
N PRO A 172 6.55 5.64 7.50
CA PRO A 172 5.52 5.67 8.54
C PRO A 172 6.06 5.97 9.94
N THR A 173 7.23 5.46 10.28
CA THR A 173 7.86 5.73 11.57
C THR A 173 8.30 7.18 11.72
N LEU A 174 8.78 7.83 10.65
CA LEU A 174 9.09 9.26 10.69
C LEU A 174 7.83 10.08 10.98
N MET A 175 6.74 9.78 10.29
CA MET A 175 5.46 10.48 10.49
C MET A 175 4.91 10.26 11.90
N ALA A 176 4.90 9.02 12.38
CA ALA A 176 4.45 8.65 13.71
C ALA A 176 5.23 9.38 14.82
N PHE A 177 6.55 9.44 14.70
CA PHE A 177 7.38 10.14 15.66
C PHE A 177 7.25 11.67 15.58
N ALA A 178 6.96 12.22 14.38
CA ALA A 178 6.62 13.64 14.25
C ALA A 178 5.34 13.98 15.03
N PHE A 179 4.27 13.19 14.86
CA PHE A 179 3.03 13.34 15.64
C PHE A 179 3.27 13.17 17.13
N ALA A 180 4.07 12.19 17.56
CA ALA A 180 4.42 11.97 18.95
C ALA A 180 5.31 13.09 19.55
N LEU A 181 5.92 13.93 18.72
CA LEU A 181 6.58 15.18 19.10
C LEU A 181 5.63 16.39 19.13
N GLY A 182 4.32 16.17 18.91
CA GLY A 182 3.29 17.20 18.86
C GLY A 182 3.31 18.05 17.58
N GLN A 183 3.90 17.54 16.50
CA GLN A 183 4.02 18.23 15.21
C GLN A 183 3.27 17.46 14.13
N ASN A 184 2.44 18.15 13.35
CA ASN A 184 1.84 17.55 12.16
C ASN A 184 2.78 17.72 10.96
N PRO A 185 3.47 16.65 10.49
CA PRO A 185 4.43 16.77 9.38
C PRO A 185 3.73 17.15 8.07
N PHE A 186 2.47 16.76 7.90
CA PHE A 186 1.71 17.02 6.69
C PHE A 186 1.37 18.51 6.48
N SER A 187 1.27 19.27 7.57
CA SER A 187 1.05 20.72 7.49
C SER A 187 2.29 21.49 6.97
N LEU A 188 3.45 20.84 6.94
CA LEU A 188 4.71 21.42 6.50
C LEU A 188 5.08 21.04 5.05
N TYR A 189 4.22 20.35 4.32
CA TYR A 189 4.50 19.93 2.95
C TYR A 189 4.72 21.10 1.98
N GLY A 190 4.19 22.29 2.28
CA GLY A 190 4.43 23.51 1.54
C GLY A 190 5.71 24.27 1.94
N ASP A 191 6.42 23.83 2.99
CA ASP A 191 7.66 24.44 3.49
C ASP A 191 8.76 23.39 3.65
N PRO A 192 9.53 23.08 2.60
CA PRO A 192 10.58 22.05 2.66
C PRO A 192 11.65 22.32 3.71
N LYS A 193 11.91 23.60 4.08
CA LYS A 193 12.88 23.96 5.12
C LYS A 193 12.36 23.59 6.51
N ALA A 194 11.13 23.96 6.83
CA ALA A 194 10.50 23.59 8.09
C ALA A 194 10.31 22.07 8.18
N TYR A 195 9.91 21.42 7.07
CA TYR A 195 9.81 19.97 7.00
C TYR A 195 11.13 19.27 7.28
N THR A 196 12.24 19.75 6.67
CA THR A 196 13.59 19.22 6.92
C THR A 196 13.96 19.36 8.38
N ALA A 197 13.75 20.53 8.99
CA ALA A 197 14.05 20.76 10.40
C ALA A 197 13.27 19.81 11.33
N LEU A 198 12.00 19.53 11.01
CA LEU A 198 11.21 18.54 11.74
C LEU A 198 11.77 17.12 11.56
N MET A 199 12.09 16.72 10.32
CA MET A 199 12.65 15.39 10.04
C MET A 199 14.01 15.18 10.71
N GLU A 200 14.87 16.21 10.80
CA GLU A 200 16.11 16.17 11.57
C GLU A 200 15.85 15.90 13.08
N LYS A 201 14.88 16.58 13.67
CA LYS A 201 14.47 16.35 15.07
C LYS A 201 13.93 14.94 15.28
N VAL A 202 13.13 14.44 14.34
CA VAL A 202 12.61 13.06 14.35
C VAL A 202 13.77 12.07 14.23
N GLY A 203 14.71 12.29 13.32
CA GLY A 203 15.90 11.46 13.13
C GLY A 203 16.75 11.38 14.40
N ALA A 204 17.02 12.52 15.05
CA ALA A 204 17.73 12.56 16.32
C ALA A 204 16.99 11.76 17.43
N THR A 205 15.66 11.88 17.48
CA THR A 205 14.83 11.14 18.44
C THR A 205 14.90 9.62 18.18
N LEU A 206 14.83 9.19 16.93
CA LEU A 206 14.95 7.77 16.55
C LEU A 206 16.35 7.22 16.80
N THR A 207 17.40 8.01 16.56
CA THR A 207 18.78 7.64 16.89
C THR A 207 18.95 7.40 18.39
N ALA A 208 18.42 8.30 19.21
CA ALA A 208 18.43 8.14 20.68
C ALA A 208 17.56 6.95 21.15
N CYS A 209 16.52 6.61 20.41
CA CYS A 209 15.66 5.45 20.67
C CYS A 209 16.33 4.11 20.37
N LYS A 210 17.16 4.05 19.32
CA LYS A 210 17.75 2.82 18.77
C LYS A 210 18.38 1.88 19.80
N PRO A 211 19.19 2.33 20.78
CA PRO A 211 19.78 1.45 21.80
C PRO A 211 18.77 0.73 22.69
N ASN A 212 17.52 1.21 22.75
CA ASN A 212 16.44 0.61 23.54
C ASN A 212 15.62 -0.39 22.74
N LEU A 213 15.68 -0.35 21.41
CA LEU A 213 14.99 -1.29 20.54
C LEU A 213 15.72 -2.64 20.47
N ARG A 214 14.99 -3.72 20.25
CA ARG A 214 15.57 -5.04 20.00
C ARG A 214 16.23 -5.10 18.62
N PHE A 215 15.53 -4.61 17.61
CA PHE A 215 15.96 -4.51 16.22
C PHE A 215 14.98 -3.60 15.45
N PHE A 216 15.29 -3.29 14.20
CA PHE A 216 14.32 -2.82 13.22
C PHE A 216 13.82 -4.03 12.42
N PHE A 217 12.52 -4.29 12.40
CA PHE A 217 11.99 -5.40 11.62
C PHE A 217 11.77 -5.02 10.16
N ASP A 218 12.00 -5.96 9.24
CA ASP A 218 11.80 -5.77 7.80
C ASP A 218 10.54 -6.48 7.30
N ASN A 219 10.16 -7.61 7.89
CA ASN A 219 8.99 -8.38 7.50
C ASN A 219 8.05 -8.71 8.68
N LYS A 220 6.79 -8.99 8.35
CA LYS A 220 5.75 -9.29 9.35
C LYS A 220 6.02 -10.54 10.18
N ASP A 221 6.68 -11.55 9.62
CA ASP A 221 6.88 -12.82 10.32
C ASP A 221 7.88 -12.68 11.47
N GLN A 222 8.92 -11.86 11.30
CA GLN A 222 9.86 -11.53 12.37
C GLN A 222 9.14 -10.86 13.55
N LEU A 223 8.23 -9.91 13.27
CA LEU A 223 7.41 -9.27 14.28
C LEU A 223 6.44 -10.24 14.96
N LEU A 224 5.69 -11.03 14.16
CA LEU A 224 4.74 -12.02 14.69
C LEU A 224 5.43 -13.01 15.63
N ASN A 225 6.58 -13.55 15.23
CA ASN A 225 7.32 -14.51 16.03
C ASN A 225 7.84 -13.88 17.34
N GLY A 226 8.43 -12.68 17.28
CA GLY A 226 8.91 -11.97 18.47
C GLY A 226 7.80 -11.69 19.49
N MET A 227 6.60 -11.31 19.02
CA MET A 227 5.45 -11.10 19.90
C MET A 227 4.88 -12.40 20.49
N ARG A 228 4.82 -13.48 19.70
CA ARG A 228 4.34 -14.82 20.16
C ARG A 228 5.25 -15.44 21.20
N THR A 229 6.54 -15.36 21.01
CA THR A 229 7.55 -15.92 21.94
C THR A 229 7.71 -15.06 23.20
N GLY A 230 7.23 -13.81 23.16
CA GLY A 230 7.43 -12.84 24.25
C GLY A 230 8.82 -12.21 24.25
N GLU A 231 9.63 -12.42 23.21
CA GLU A 231 10.86 -11.66 22.97
C GLU A 231 10.56 -10.18 22.80
N LEU A 232 9.43 -9.84 22.14
CA LEU A 232 8.90 -8.51 22.03
C LEU A 232 7.66 -8.35 22.93
N VAL A 233 7.55 -7.21 23.57
CA VAL A 233 6.36 -6.83 24.35
C VAL A 233 5.54 -5.75 23.66
N ALA A 234 6.15 -4.96 22.75
CA ALA A 234 5.43 -3.99 21.93
C ALA A 234 6.18 -3.66 20.64
N ALA A 235 5.43 -3.14 19.67
CA ALA A 235 5.93 -2.70 18.38
C ALA A 235 5.08 -1.58 17.80
N MET A 236 5.64 -0.76 16.90
CA MET A 236 4.86 -0.01 15.93
C MET A 236 4.56 -0.92 14.75
N SER A 237 3.28 -1.09 14.40
CA SER A 237 2.87 -1.99 13.33
C SER A 237 1.44 -1.71 12.86
N TRP A 238 0.97 -2.55 11.93
CA TRP A 238 -0.38 -2.50 11.38
C TRP A 238 -1.41 -3.09 12.34
N ASP A 239 -2.61 -2.55 12.28
CA ASP A 239 -3.80 -3.00 12.99
C ASP A 239 -4.08 -4.50 12.78
N SER A 240 -4.01 -4.99 11.53
CA SER A 240 -4.21 -6.41 11.20
C SER A 240 -3.28 -7.35 11.95
N ILE A 241 -2.04 -6.95 12.20
CA ILE A 241 -1.07 -7.72 12.99
C ILE A 241 -1.51 -7.77 14.46
N GLY A 242 -1.90 -6.63 15.02
CA GLY A 242 -2.43 -6.56 16.38
C GLY A 242 -3.68 -7.42 16.55
N TRP A 243 -4.62 -7.35 15.61
CA TRP A 243 -5.84 -8.15 15.64
C TRP A 243 -5.57 -9.65 15.44
N LYS A 244 -4.62 -10.02 14.59
CA LYS A 244 -4.20 -11.42 14.44
C LYS A 244 -3.63 -11.97 15.75
N LEU A 245 -2.68 -11.26 16.35
CA LEU A 245 -2.05 -11.66 17.61
C LEU A 245 -3.06 -11.68 18.78
N ASN A 246 -4.02 -10.76 18.82
CA ASN A 246 -5.08 -10.73 19.82
C ASN A 246 -5.95 -12.00 19.78
N ARG A 247 -6.24 -12.54 18.60
CA ARG A 247 -6.98 -13.81 18.47
C ARG A 247 -6.21 -15.01 19.02
N GLU A 248 -4.87 -14.94 19.01
CA GLU A 248 -3.99 -15.98 19.55
C GLU A 248 -3.73 -15.78 21.06
N ASN A 249 -3.62 -14.52 21.49
CA ASN A 249 -3.39 -14.12 22.88
C ASN A 249 -4.15 -12.81 23.18
N PRO A 250 -5.23 -12.84 23.98
CA PRO A 250 -6.06 -11.66 24.30
C PRO A 250 -5.32 -10.51 25.00
N ASP A 251 -4.18 -10.80 25.62
CA ASP A 251 -3.34 -9.78 26.27
C ASP A 251 -2.59 -8.90 25.26
N ILE A 252 -2.46 -9.35 24.00
CA ILE A 252 -1.85 -8.57 22.92
C ILE A 252 -2.97 -7.81 22.20
N LYS A 253 -2.84 -6.48 22.14
CA LYS A 253 -3.84 -5.61 21.50
C LYS A 253 -3.18 -4.68 20.50
N PHE A 254 -3.96 -4.28 19.48
CA PHE A 254 -3.68 -3.06 18.77
C PHE A 254 -4.09 -1.89 19.65
N VAL A 255 -3.19 -0.95 19.84
CA VAL A 255 -3.38 0.24 20.66
C VAL A 255 -3.34 1.46 19.75
N ASN A 256 -4.44 2.21 19.68
CA ASN A 256 -4.47 3.49 19.00
C ASN A 256 -3.60 4.49 19.78
N PRO A 257 -2.52 5.02 19.19
CA PRO A 257 -1.61 5.93 19.89
C PRO A 257 -2.30 7.23 20.27
N LYS A 258 -1.89 7.86 21.39
CA LYS A 258 -2.42 9.17 21.81
C LYS A 258 -2.21 10.25 20.76
N SER A 259 -1.09 10.21 20.04
CA SER A 259 -0.79 11.11 18.93
C SER A 259 -1.54 10.78 17.65
N GLY A 260 -2.32 9.69 17.63
CA GLY A 260 -3.14 9.23 16.52
C GLY A 260 -2.49 8.11 15.70
N ALA A 261 -3.30 7.14 15.31
CA ALA A 261 -2.91 6.16 14.29
C ALA A 261 -2.95 6.81 12.91
N ILE A 262 -2.04 6.39 12.02
CA ILE A 262 -1.95 6.92 10.67
C ILE A 262 -2.56 5.90 9.71
N PHE A 263 -3.58 6.34 8.96
CA PHE A 263 -4.30 5.48 8.03
C PHE A 263 -3.66 5.52 6.65
N TRP A 264 -3.43 4.34 6.09
CA TRP A 264 -2.95 4.13 4.74
C TRP A 264 -4.08 3.64 3.84
N LEU A 265 -3.99 3.97 2.56
CA LEU A 265 -4.94 3.57 1.53
C LEU A 265 -4.17 3.20 0.27
N ASP A 266 -4.12 1.91 -0.01
CA ASP A 266 -3.51 1.40 -1.22
C ASP A 266 -4.53 1.35 -2.35
N THR A 267 -4.04 1.51 -3.56
CA THR A 267 -4.87 1.85 -4.70
C THR A 267 -4.66 0.91 -5.87
N TYR A 268 -5.55 0.98 -6.84
CA TYR A 268 -5.29 0.59 -8.21
C TYR A 268 -4.71 1.78 -8.96
N ALA A 269 -3.64 1.57 -9.72
CA ALA A 269 -3.05 2.56 -10.62
C ALA A 269 -2.75 1.91 -11.97
N LEU A 270 -2.94 2.64 -13.06
CA LEU A 270 -2.70 2.15 -14.42
C LEU A 270 -1.28 2.51 -14.84
N PRO A 271 -0.35 1.54 -15.01
CA PRO A 271 0.97 1.81 -15.60
C PRO A 271 0.84 2.43 -17.00
N ALA A 272 1.71 3.39 -17.32
CA ALA A 272 1.61 4.20 -18.54
C ALA A 272 1.60 3.38 -19.83
N ARG A 273 2.26 2.21 -19.86
CA ARG A 273 2.36 1.30 -21.00
C ARG A 273 1.76 -0.08 -20.74
N GLY A 274 0.76 -0.17 -19.84
CA GLY A 274 -0.04 -1.39 -19.66
C GLY A 274 -0.77 -1.75 -20.95
N ARG A 275 -0.93 -3.05 -21.25
CA ARG A 275 -1.42 -3.53 -22.53
C ARG A 275 -2.82 -4.15 -22.49
N ASN A 276 -3.27 -4.56 -21.30
CA ASN A 276 -4.57 -5.24 -21.15
C ASN A 276 -5.59 -4.39 -20.36
N ASP A 277 -6.07 -3.31 -20.96
CA ASP A 277 -7.07 -2.43 -20.36
C ASP A 277 -8.36 -3.16 -20.02
N ALA A 278 -8.86 -3.99 -20.94
CA ALA A 278 -10.08 -4.75 -20.72
C ALA A 278 -9.95 -5.66 -19.48
N GLY A 279 -8.81 -6.35 -19.34
CA GLY A 279 -8.53 -7.20 -18.18
C GLY A 279 -8.41 -6.39 -16.89
N VAL A 280 -7.79 -5.20 -16.93
CA VAL A 280 -7.67 -4.32 -15.76
C VAL A 280 -9.02 -3.85 -15.26
N TYR A 281 -9.88 -3.31 -16.13
CA TYR A 281 -11.22 -2.84 -15.72
C TYR A 281 -12.12 -3.99 -15.28
N ALA A 282 -12.02 -5.16 -15.95
CA ALA A 282 -12.70 -6.37 -15.50
C ALA A 282 -12.26 -6.80 -14.09
N TRP A 283 -10.94 -6.77 -13.82
CA TRP A 283 -10.38 -7.10 -12.51
C TRP A 283 -10.84 -6.13 -11.42
N ILE A 284 -10.78 -4.83 -11.66
CA ILE A 284 -11.22 -3.81 -10.69
C ILE A 284 -12.70 -4.01 -10.35
N ASN A 285 -13.56 -4.11 -11.35
CA ASN A 285 -15.00 -4.30 -11.15
C ASN A 285 -15.33 -5.66 -10.48
N PHE A 286 -14.52 -6.69 -10.73
CA PHE A 286 -14.65 -8.00 -10.11
C PHE A 286 -14.22 -7.98 -8.65
N THR A 287 -13.04 -7.41 -8.33
CA THR A 287 -12.49 -7.39 -6.97
C THR A 287 -13.23 -6.42 -6.04
N MET A 288 -13.98 -5.46 -6.58
CA MET A 288 -14.85 -4.58 -5.81
C MET A 288 -16.24 -5.13 -5.56
N ARG A 289 -16.60 -6.31 -6.10
CA ARG A 289 -17.81 -7.01 -5.69
C ARG A 289 -17.71 -7.37 -4.20
N PRO A 290 -18.78 -7.18 -3.39
CA PRO A 290 -18.73 -7.40 -1.94
C PRO A 290 -18.25 -8.80 -1.53
N ASP A 291 -18.70 -9.85 -2.25
CA ASP A 291 -18.33 -11.24 -2.00
C ASP A 291 -16.84 -11.52 -2.26
N VAL A 292 -16.28 -10.96 -3.34
CA VAL A 292 -14.86 -11.09 -3.69
C VAL A 292 -13.99 -10.22 -2.75
N ALA A 293 -14.41 -8.99 -2.53
CA ALA A 293 -13.72 -8.06 -1.65
C ALA A 293 -13.61 -8.57 -0.20
N ALA A 294 -14.63 -9.30 0.29
CA ALA A 294 -14.58 -9.95 1.60
C ALA A 294 -13.51 -11.07 1.67
N LYS A 295 -13.27 -11.82 0.58
CA LYS A 295 -12.19 -12.81 0.51
C LYS A 295 -10.82 -12.12 0.58
N ILE A 296 -10.67 -11.01 -0.14
CA ILE A 296 -9.45 -10.18 -0.09
C ILE A 296 -9.24 -9.63 1.32
N ALA A 297 -10.26 -9.04 1.94
CA ALA A 297 -10.22 -8.54 3.31
C ALA A 297 -9.79 -9.62 4.31
N LYS A 298 -10.28 -10.86 4.16
CA LYS A 298 -9.87 -12.01 4.99
C LYS A 298 -8.39 -12.34 4.80
N SER A 299 -7.88 -12.29 3.57
CA SER A 299 -6.48 -12.59 3.25
C SER A 299 -5.52 -11.58 3.88
N ILE A 300 -5.81 -10.29 3.75
CA ILE A 300 -4.98 -9.21 4.28
C ILE A 300 -5.20 -8.97 5.79
N GLY A 301 -6.33 -9.40 6.33
CA GLY A 301 -6.73 -9.16 7.72
C GLY A 301 -7.23 -7.73 7.99
N ASN A 302 -7.56 -6.96 6.94
CA ASN A 302 -8.02 -5.57 6.98
C ASN A 302 -9.28 -5.39 6.15
N PHE A 303 -9.57 -4.16 5.72
CA PHE A 303 -10.75 -3.80 4.94
C PHE A 303 -10.38 -3.45 3.49
N THR A 304 -11.33 -3.68 2.58
CA THR A 304 -11.26 -3.17 1.21
C THR A 304 -12.09 -1.89 1.08
N ALA A 305 -11.87 -1.17 0.00
CA ALA A 305 -12.70 0.00 -0.34
C ALA A 305 -14.04 -0.36 -1.00
N SER A 306 -14.42 -1.64 -0.98
CA SER A 306 -15.68 -2.10 -1.56
C SER A 306 -16.86 -1.72 -0.70
N GLN A 307 -17.86 -1.08 -1.33
CA GLN A 307 -19.15 -0.80 -0.72
C GLN A 307 -19.86 -2.12 -0.40
N GLY A 308 -20.22 -2.33 0.86
CA GLY A 308 -20.92 -3.55 1.27
C GLY A 308 -20.02 -4.72 1.72
N ALA A 309 -18.74 -4.76 1.35
CA ALA A 309 -17.85 -5.84 1.78
C ALA A 309 -17.70 -5.93 3.30
N ALA A 310 -17.76 -4.79 4.00
CA ALA A 310 -17.67 -4.74 5.46
C ALA A 310 -18.77 -5.54 6.17
N GLN A 311 -19.94 -5.77 5.56
CA GLN A 311 -20.98 -6.62 6.13
C GLN A 311 -20.60 -8.11 6.12
N LEU A 312 -19.74 -8.52 5.17
CA LEU A 312 -19.31 -9.89 4.95
C LEU A 312 -17.98 -10.24 5.64
N VAL A 313 -17.30 -9.26 6.24
CA VAL A 313 -16.07 -9.47 7.00
C VAL A 313 -16.39 -10.16 8.34
N ASP A 314 -15.48 -11.00 8.83
CA ASP A 314 -15.60 -11.70 10.13
C ASP A 314 -16.04 -10.73 11.23
N PRO A 315 -17.14 -11.02 11.97
CA PRO A 315 -17.63 -10.15 13.04
C PRO A 315 -16.57 -9.79 14.09
N ARG A 316 -15.58 -10.68 14.32
CA ARG A 316 -14.48 -10.42 15.24
C ARG A 316 -13.57 -9.31 14.74
N VAL A 317 -13.30 -9.23 13.43
CA VAL A 317 -12.49 -8.14 12.83
C VAL A 317 -13.23 -6.82 12.99
N LYS A 318 -14.56 -6.80 12.81
CA LYS A 318 -15.37 -5.59 13.04
C LYS A 318 -15.32 -5.14 14.51
N ALA A 319 -15.48 -6.09 15.46
CA ALA A 319 -15.41 -5.78 16.88
C ALA A 319 -14.02 -5.24 17.27
N GLN A 320 -12.95 -5.84 16.76
CA GLN A 320 -11.58 -5.37 16.98
C GLN A 320 -11.33 -3.97 16.39
N PHE A 321 -11.90 -3.67 15.21
CA PHE A 321 -11.85 -2.33 14.64
C PHE A 321 -12.58 -1.31 15.53
N GLN A 322 -13.80 -1.61 15.98
CA GLN A 322 -14.58 -0.74 16.85
C GLN A 322 -13.88 -0.50 18.21
N GLU A 323 -13.26 -1.54 18.78
CA GLU A 323 -12.47 -1.41 20.01
C GLU A 323 -11.25 -0.51 19.80
N SER A 324 -10.55 -0.65 18.66
CA SER A 324 -9.36 0.12 18.33
C SER A 324 -9.67 1.58 17.94
N PHE A 325 -10.82 1.78 17.29
CA PHE A 325 -11.25 3.07 16.71
C PHE A 325 -12.72 3.33 17.03
N PRO A 326 -13.07 3.69 18.28
CA PRO A 326 -14.46 3.87 18.69
C PRO A 326 -15.20 4.96 17.90
N ASP A 327 -14.48 5.98 17.43
CA ASP A 327 -15.02 7.05 16.58
C ASP A 327 -15.01 6.70 15.08
N GLY A 328 -14.65 5.46 14.73
CA GLY A 328 -14.50 5.01 13.35
C GLY A 328 -13.42 5.79 12.61
N LEU A 329 -13.74 6.26 11.40
CA LEU A 329 -12.80 7.03 10.56
C LEU A 329 -12.93 8.56 10.72
N LYS A 330 -13.79 9.05 11.63
CA LYS A 330 -14.08 10.49 11.78
C LYS A 330 -12.82 11.33 12.03
N ASN A 331 -11.88 10.81 12.83
CA ASN A 331 -10.63 11.47 13.19
C ASN A 331 -9.41 10.80 12.56
N ALA A 332 -9.59 10.05 11.48
CA ALA A 332 -8.51 9.34 10.81
C ALA A 332 -7.49 10.29 10.19
N ILE A 333 -6.22 10.07 10.49
CA ILE A 333 -5.10 10.80 9.91
C ILE A 333 -4.66 10.04 8.65
N TRP A 334 -5.12 10.47 7.48
CA TRP A 334 -4.75 9.86 6.21
C TRP A 334 -3.44 10.45 5.69
N TYR A 335 -2.61 9.60 5.06
CA TYR A 335 -1.46 10.09 4.30
C TYR A 335 -1.93 10.96 3.13
N PRO A 336 -1.59 12.26 3.10
CA PRO A 336 -1.81 13.09 1.92
C PRO A 336 -0.76 12.79 0.84
N ALA A 337 -1.02 13.22 -0.39
CA ALA A 337 -0.03 13.16 -1.46
C ALA A 337 1.27 13.83 -1.02
N ILE A 338 2.39 13.11 -1.15
CA ILE A 338 3.70 13.67 -0.82
C ILE A 338 4.17 14.58 -1.97
N PRO A 339 4.61 15.81 -1.69
CA PRO A 339 5.24 16.66 -2.70
C PRO A 339 6.59 16.10 -3.20
N PRO A 340 6.94 16.33 -4.47
CA PRO A 340 8.24 15.94 -5.00
C PRO A 340 9.41 16.46 -4.14
N GLY A 341 10.46 15.67 -4.00
CA GLY A 341 11.67 16.00 -3.25
C GLY A 341 11.61 15.78 -1.74
N LEU A 342 10.43 15.67 -1.12
CA LEU A 342 10.34 15.39 0.32
C LEU A 342 10.74 13.94 0.66
N GLU A 343 10.51 12.99 -0.24
CA GLU A 343 10.93 11.59 -0.06
C GLU A 343 12.44 11.44 0.05
N GLU A 344 13.21 12.28 -0.66
CA GLU A 344 14.67 12.29 -0.56
C GLU A 344 15.15 12.79 0.81
N ILE A 345 14.44 13.77 1.41
CA ILE A 345 14.72 14.24 2.77
C ILE A 345 14.49 13.08 3.75
N GLU A 346 13.35 12.42 3.66
CA GLU A 346 12.99 11.26 4.48
C GLU A 346 14.02 10.13 4.36
N GLY A 347 14.41 9.80 3.12
CA GLY A 347 15.42 8.77 2.83
C GLY A 347 16.75 9.04 3.52
N ARG A 348 17.27 10.26 3.39
CA ARG A 348 18.52 10.66 4.08
C ARG A 348 18.45 10.53 5.60
N ILE A 349 17.30 10.86 6.21
CA ILE A 349 17.09 10.72 7.65
C ILE A 349 17.08 9.24 8.05
N LEU A 350 16.33 8.39 7.32
CA LEU A 350 16.27 6.96 7.58
C LEU A 350 17.64 6.29 7.47
N ASP A 351 18.42 6.63 6.44
CA ASP A 351 19.77 6.10 6.23
C ASP A 351 20.70 6.48 7.39
N ARG A 352 20.61 7.72 7.86
CA ARG A 352 21.40 8.20 9.01
C ARG A 352 21.03 7.47 10.30
N VAL A 353 19.74 7.30 10.59
CA VAL A 353 19.28 6.54 11.76
C VAL A 353 19.75 5.08 11.66
N LYS A 354 19.71 4.49 10.46
CA LYS A 354 20.19 3.13 10.25
C LYS A 354 21.68 3.00 10.50
N ALA A 355 22.47 3.95 10.04
CA ALA A 355 23.94 3.97 10.16
C ALA A 355 24.46 4.37 11.54
N ALA A 356 23.67 5.06 12.37
CA ALA A 356 24.05 5.43 13.73
C ALA A 356 24.37 4.17 14.57
N ASN A 357 25.44 4.25 15.40
CA ASN A 357 25.88 3.18 16.32
C ASN A 357 25.01 3.12 17.58
#